data_8ff057dde9cd6a8196af5c1af5f6f5d6
#
_entry.id   8ff057dde9cd6a8196af5c1af5f6f5d6
#
_cell.length_a   1.000
_cell.length_b   1.000
_cell.length_c   1.000
_cell.angle_alpha   90.00
_cell.angle_beta   90.00
_cell.angle_gamma   90.00
#
_symmetry.space_group_name_H-M   'P 1'
#
loop_
_entity.id
_entity.type
_entity.pdbx_description
1 polymer ?
#
loop_
_entity_poly.entity_id
_entity_poly.type
_entity_poly.pdbx_seq_one_letter_code
_entity_poly.pdbx_strand_id
1 'polypeptide(L)'
;MTAELFNVLSCMEGEGYAILAEHRLPVMVTEPVHGGMLAALPEEIGPLLPADARTSPAAWALRFAASLPGVSVVLSGMSALEQAKENIATFSGSIDLTPDELSQLERVSEQLHRRIAVPCTGCRYCCENCPKALDIPALLTAYNEYKSDSAALGSEQLASWRLGRLKALPPEKQPSACIGCGKCKKHCPQDLNIPAYMQEMAAYIP
;
A
#
# COMPACT_ATOMS: atom_id res chain seq x y z
N MET A 1 -2.19 12.88 -15.81
CA MET A 1 -1.90 11.83 -14.78
C MET A 1 -1.71 12.57 -13.47
N THR A 2 -2.51 12.27 -12.47
CA THR A 2 -2.44 12.96 -11.18
C THR A 2 -1.34 12.35 -10.31
N ALA A 3 -0.66 13.17 -9.50
CA ALA A 3 0.36 12.70 -8.55
C ALA A 3 -0.21 11.63 -7.58
N GLU A 4 -1.52 11.71 -7.30
CA GLU A 4 -2.24 10.77 -6.44
C GLU A 4 -2.31 9.35 -7.01
N LEU A 5 -2.59 9.20 -8.31
CA LEU A 5 -2.58 7.89 -8.98
C LEU A 5 -1.18 7.26 -8.88
N PHE A 6 -0.15 8.08 -9.06
CA PHE A 6 1.23 7.65 -8.99
C PHE A 6 1.60 7.13 -7.59
N ASN A 7 1.21 7.85 -6.55
CA ASN A 7 1.54 7.52 -5.16
C ASN A 7 0.85 6.22 -4.65
N VAL A 8 -0.31 5.85 -5.21
CA VAL A 8 -1.01 4.61 -4.83
C VAL A 8 -0.54 3.42 -5.64
N LEU A 9 -0.28 3.61 -6.93
CA LEU A 9 0.08 2.53 -7.85
C LEU A 9 1.60 2.34 -8.02
N SER A 10 2.43 3.20 -7.41
CA SER A 10 3.87 3.03 -7.36
C SER A 10 4.43 3.47 -6.01
N CYS A 11 5.51 2.83 -5.55
CA CYS A 11 6.22 3.22 -4.33
C CYS A 11 7.12 4.46 -4.51
N MET A 12 7.03 5.16 -5.63
CA MET A 12 7.72 6.42 -5.84
C MET A 12 6.80 7.59 -5.48
N GLU A 13 7.34 8.58 -4.77
CA GLU A 13 6.67 9.87 -4.65
C GLU A 13 6.55 10.52 -6.04
N GLY A 14 5.36 11.01 -6.39
CA GLY A 14 5.09 11.61 -7.70
C GLY A 14 6.04 12.75 -8.04
N GLU A 15 6.53 13.50 -7.02
CA GLU A 15 7.54 14.54 -7.17
C GLU A 15 8.90 13.97 -7.63
N GLY A 16 9.33 12.84 -7.07
CA GLY A 16 10.57 12.18 -7.47
C GLY A 16 10.54 11.73 -8.92
N TYR A 17 9.43 11.13 -9.37
CA TYR A 17 9.28 10.75 -10.77
C TYR A 17 9.27 11.96 -11.70
N ALA A 18 8.60 13.06 -11.34
CA ALA A 18 8.56 14.28 -12.16
C ALA A 18 9.97 14.85 -12.41
N ILE A 19 10.83 14.85 -11.37
CA ILE A 19 12.24 15.26 -11.48
C ILE A 19 13.00 14.36 -12.44
N LEU A 20 12.87 13.02 -12.29
CA LEU A 20 13.54 12.08 -13.17
C LEU A 20 13.09 12.24 -14.63
N ALA A 21 11.80 12.43 -14.86
CA ALA A 21 11.21 12.62 -16.18
C ALA A 21 11.70 13.95 -16.82
N GLU A 22 11.78 15.05 -16.05
CA GLU A 22 12.31 16.33 -16.52
C GLU A 22 13.77 16.20 -16.98
N HIS A 23 14.58 15.47 -16.22
CA HIS A 23 15.98 15.22 -16.54
C HIS A 23 16.19 14.08 -17.55
N ARG A 24 15.11 13.45 -18.05
CA ARG A 24 15.16 12.31 -19.00
C ARG A 24 16.03 11.14 -18.50
N LEU A 25 16.02 10.91 -17.19
CA LEU A 25 16.75 9.81 -16.58
C LEU A 25 15.92 8.51 -16.70
N PRO A 26 16.57 7.36 -16.93
CA PRO A 26 15.89 6.08 -16.95
C PRO A 26 15.39 5.76 -15.54
N VAL A 27 14.16 5.26 -15.45
CA VAL A 27 13.49 4.94 -14.19
C VAL A 27 13.42 3.42 -14.00
N MET A 28 13.81 2.95 -12.83
CA MET A 28 13.58 1.59 -12.37
C MET A 28 12.53 1.62 -11.26
N VAL A 29 11.41 0.92 -11.47
CA VAL A 29 10.33 0.82 -10.48
C VAL A 29 10.54 -0.40 -9.60
N THR A 30 10.51 -0.20 -8.29
CA THR A 30 10.52 -1.27 -7.29
C THR A 30 9.16 -1.32 -6.58
N GLU A 31 8.80 -2.49 -6.04
CA GLU A 31 7.52 -2.71 -5.34
C GLU A 31 6.26 -2.28 -6.13
N PRO A 32 6.12 -2.64 -7.40
CA PRO A 32 5.03 -2.14 -8.26
C PRO A 32 3.64 -2.57 -7.79
N VAL A 33 3.55 -3.57 -6.91
CA VAL A 33 2.30 -4.06 -6.28
C VAL A 33 2.18 -3.67 -4.80
N HIS A 34 3.00 -2.72 -4.35
CA HIS A 34 2.95 -2.11 -3.02
C HIS A 34 2.96 -3.15 -1.88
N GLY A 35 3.99 -4.01 -1.87
CA GLY A 35 4.11 -5.10 -0.89
C GLY A 35 3.01 -6.18 -1.02
N GLY A 36 2.33 -6.28 -2.16
CA GLY A 36 1.23 -7.20 -2.42
C GLY A 36 -0.16 -6.61 -2.17
N MET A 37 -0.27 -5.40 -1.63
CA MET A 37 -1.56 -4.75 -1.34
C MET A 37 -2.41 -4.58 -2.61
N LEU A 38 -1.80 -4.22 -3.73
CA LEU A 38 -2.50 -4.07 -5.01
C LEU A 38 -2.82 -5.40 -5.69
N ALA A 39 -2.27 -6.52 -5.21
CA ALA A 39 -2.62 -7.85 -5.70
C ALA A 39 -3.89 -8.42 -5.06
N ALA A 40 -4.26 -7.91 -3.88
CA ALA A 40 -5.42 -8.36 -3.11
C ALA A 40 -6.30 -7.15 -2.73
N LEU A 41 -7.01 -6.61 -3.71
CA LEU A 41 -7.90 -5.47 -3.49
C LEU A 41 -9.12 -5.86 -2.65
N PRO A 42 -9.69 -4.91 -1.87
CA PRO A 42 -10.97 -5.10 -1.22
C PRO A 42 -12.07 -5.50 -2.23
N GLU A 43 -13.02 -6.33 -1.77
CA GLU A 43 -14.07 -6.90 -2.61
C GLU A 43 -14.89 -5.83 -3.36
N GLU A 44 -15.07 -4.67 -2.76
CA GLU A 44 -15.85 -3.57 -3.35
C GLU A 44 -15.04 -2.74 -4.35
N ILE A 45 -13.72 -2.83 -4.32
CA ILE A 45 -12.82 -2.08 -5.22
C ILE A 45 -12.45 -2.89 -6.45
N GLY A 46 -12.26 -4.20 -6.31
CA GLY A 46 -11.93 -5.08 -7.42
C GLY A 46 -12.80 -4.88 -8.66
N PRO A 47 -14.14 -4.80 -8.54
CA PRO A 47 -15.06 -4.57 -9.67
C PRO A 47 -14.91 -3.22 -10.38
N LEU A 48 -14.19 -2.26 -9.78
CA LEU A 48 -13.91 -0.97 -10.42
C LEU A 48 -12.75 -1.02 -11.42
N LEU A 49 -11.95 -2.09 -11.38
CA LEU A 49 -10.91 -2.30 -12.38
C LEU A 49 -11.50 -2.47 -13.77
N PRO A 50 -10.75 -2.10 -14.83
CA PRO A 50 -11.19 -2.35 -16.19
C PRO A 50 -11.57 -3.83 -16.41
N ALA A 51 -12.69 -4.07 -17.06
CA ALA A 51 -13.22 -5.41 -17.28
C ALA A 51 -12.39 -6.19 -18.31
N ASP A 52 -11.26 -6.71 -17.87
CA ASP A 52 -10.51 -7.73 -18.60
C ASP A 52 -10.36 -8.97 -17.69
N ALA A 53 -11.16 -9.99 -17.97
CA ALA A 53 -11.18 -11.23 -17.19
C ALA A 53 -9.84 -11.98 -17.17
N ARG A 54 -8.86 -11.57 -17.98
CA ARG A 54 -7.52 -12.16 -18.06
C ARG A 54 -6.49 -11.40 -17.24
N THR A 55 -6.86 -10.29 -16.63
CA THR A 55 -5.93 -9.36 -16.00
C THR A 55 -6.25 -9.23 -14.52
N SER A 56 -5.34 -9.70 -13.66
CA SER A 56 -5.46 -9.54 -12.21
C SER A 56 -5.22 -8.09 -11.77
N PRO A 57 -5.60 -7.74 -10.53
CA PRO A 57 -5.21 -6.46 -9.95
C PRO A 57 -3.70 -6.20 -9.98
N ALA A 58 -2.87 -7.24 -9.75
CA ALA A 58 -1.42 -7.15 -9.84
C ALA A 58 -0.96 -6.81 -11.27
N ALA A 59 -1.54 -7.43 -12.29
CA ALA A 59 -1.21 -7.15 -13.68
C ALA A 59 -1.55 -5.71 -14.08
N TRP A 60 -2.67 -5.17 -13.58
CA TRP A 60 -3.01 -3.74 -13.77
C TRP A 60 -1.98 -2.80 -13.17
N ALA A 61 -1.51 -3.08 -11.94
CA ALA A 61 -0.46 -2.30 -11.28
C ALA A 61 0.87 -2.37 -12.05
N LEU A 62 1.25 -3.55 -12.53
CA LEU A 62 2.46 -3.77 -13.34
C LEU A 62 2.39 -3.04 -14.68
N ARG A 63 1.27 -3.14 -15.41
CA ARG A 63 1.04 -2.41 -16.66
C ARG A 63 1.10 -0.91 -16.46
N PHE A 64 0.44 -0.40 -15.40
CA PHE A 64 0.51 1.02 -15.06
C PHE A 64 1.96 1.47 -14.85
N ALA A 65 2.71 0.78 -14.00
CA ALA A 65 4.11 1.11 -13.75
C ALA A 65 4.96 1.09 -15.02
N ALA A 66 4.77 0.09 -15.87
CA ALA A 66 5.54 -0.06 -17.12
C ALA A 66 5.13 0.94 -18.21
N SER A 67 3.89 1.44 -18.21
CA SER A 67 3.39 2.42 -19.19
C SER A 67 3.91 3.84 -18.96
N LEU A 68 4.56 4.09 -17.83
CA LEU A 68 5.05 5.42 -17.48
C LEU A 68 6.26 5.82 -18.34
N PRO A 69 6.29 7.05 -18.88
CA PRO A 69 7.42 7.53 -19.68
C PRO A 69 8.75 7.42 -18.94
N GLY A 70 9.79 6.90 -19.61
CA GLY A 70 11.13 6.76 -19.03
C GLY A 70 11.31 5.54 -18.12
N VAL A 71 10.28 4.79 -17.81
CA VAL A 71 10.43 3.50 -17.10
C VAL A 71 11.08 2.49 -18.02
N SER A 72 12.24 1.99 -17.60
CA SER A 72 13.04 1.02 -18.33
C SER A 72 12.97 -0.38 -17.71
N VAL A 73 12.71 -0.46 -16.41
CA VAL A 73 12.65 -1.73 -15.66
C VAL A 73 11.59 -1.65 -14.59
N VAL A 74 10.79 -2.72 -14.48
CA VAL A 74 9.87 -2.94 -13.36
C VAL A 74 10.31 -4.20 -12.61
N LEU A 75 10.70 -4.05 -11.35
CA LEU A 75 11.15 -5.14 -10.49
C LEU A 75 9.96 -5.68 -9.70
N SER A 76 9.60 -6.93 -9.96
CA SER A 76 8.50 -7.61 -9.26
C SER A 76 9.05 -8.75 -8.41
N GLY A 77 8.72 -8.75 -7.10
CA GLY A 77 8.99 -9.87 -6.20
C GLY A 77 7.95 -10.98 -6.40
N MET A 78 8.41 -12.18 -6.81
CA MET A 78 7.55 -13.34 -7.06
C MET A 78 7.97 -14.47 -6.12
N SER A 79 7.02 -15.01 -5.37
CA SER A 79 7.25 -16.14 -4.45
C SER A 79 6.56 -17.44 -4.90
N ALA A 80 5.72 -17.36 -5.96
CA ALA A 80 5.00 -18.50 -6.53
C ALA A 80 5.17 -18.56 -8.04
N LEU A 81 5.14 -19.77 -8.59
CA LEU A 81 5.29 -20.01 -10.04
C LEU A 81 4.16 -19.35 -10.84
N GLU A 82 2.96 -19.34 -10.29
CA GLU A 82 1.77 -18.73 -10.89
C GLU A 82 1.97 -17.24 -11.10
N GLN A 83 2.55 -16.53 -10.13
CA GLN A 83 2.89 -15.11 -10.23
C GLN A 83 3.91 -14.85 -11.36
N ALA A 84 4.91 -15.72 -11.49
CA ALA A 84 5.90 -15.62 -12.58
C ALA A 84 5.23 -15.81 -13.96
N LYS A 85 4.36 -16.81 -14.10
CA LYS A 85 3.60 -17.05 -15.33
C LYS A 85 2.71 -15.87 -15.72
N GLU A 86 2.00 -15.32 -14.74
CA GLU A 86 1.12 -14.17 -14.93
C GLU A 86 1.90 -12.91 -15.32
N ASN A 87 3.04 -12.63 -14.66
CA ASN A 87 3.89 -11.51 -15.00
C ASN A 87 4.47 -11.65 -16.43
N ILE A 88 4.91 -12.84 -16.82
CA ILE A 88 5.36 -13.11 -18.18
C ILE A 88 4.22 -12.85 -19.18
N ALA A 89 3.01 -13.33 -18.91
CA ALA A 89 1.86 -13.09 -19.76
C ALA A 89 1.52 -11.60 -19.87
N THR A 90 1.59 -10.86 -18.78
CA THR A 90 1.35 -9.42 -18.72
C THR A 90 2.35 -8.65 -19.60
N PHE A 91 3.64 -8.95 -19.49
CA PHE A 91 4.69 -8.27 -20.26
C PHE A 91 4.89 -8.80 -21.69
N SER A 92 4.29 -9.96 -22.02
CA SER A 92 4.27 -10.46 -23.39
C SER A 92 3.15 -9.84 -24.25
N GLY A 93 2.19 -9.15 -23.62
CA GLY A 93 1.13 -8.39 -24.27
C GLY A 93 1.48 -6.91 -24.42
N SER A 94 0.50 -6.11 -24.83
CA SER A 94 0.63 -4.65 -24.78
C SER A 94 0.62 -4.16 -23.34
N ILE A 95 1.61 -3.36 -22.98
CA ILE A 95 1.67 -2.66 -21.69
C ILE A 95 0.96 -1.32 -21.75
N ASP A 96 0.65 -0.81 -22.96
CA ASP A 96 0.00 0.47 -23.12
C ASP A 96 -1.39 0.46 -22.47
N LEU A 97 -1.72 1.58 -21.85
CA LEU A 97 -3.03 1.81 -21.26
C LEU A 97 -3.82 2.79 -22.12
N THR A 98 -5.07 2.45 -22.41
CA THR A 98 -6.01 3.37 -23.07
C THR A 98 -6.42 4.49 -22.11
N PRO A 99 -6.90 5.65 -22.60
CA PRO A 99 -7.42 6.72 -21.75
C PRO A 99 -8.56 6.25 -20.83
N ASP A 100 -9.40 5.32 -21.27
CA ASP A 100 -10.48 4.77 -20.46
C ASP A 100 -9.95 3.88 -19.32
N GLU A 101 -8.95 3.03 -19.59
CA GLU A 101 -8.28 2.22 -18.57
C GLU A 101 -7.59 3.12 -17.53
N LEU A 102 -6.87 4.16 -17.96
CA LEU A 102 -6.27 5.14 -17.05
C LEU A 102 -7.32 5.81 -16.16
N SER A 103 -8.43 6.26 -16.73
CA SER A 103 -9.51 6.89 -15.97
C SER A 103 -10.16 5.93 -14.96
N GLN A 104 -10.23 4.62 -15.28
CA GLN A 104 -10.72 3.62 -14.33
C GLN A 104 -9.72 3.37 -13.21
N LEU A 105 -8.42 3.29 -13.52
CA LEU A 105 -7.37 3.15 -12.52
C LEU A 105 -7.30 4.38 -11.59
N GLU A 106 -7.54 5.58 -12.10
CA GLU A 106 -7.66 6.81 -11.27
C GLU A 106 -8.79 6.68 -10.24
N ARG A 107 -9.96 6.20 -10.65
CA ARG A 107 -11.08 5.95 -9.73
C ARG A 107 -10.76 4.87 -8.69
N VAL A 108 -10.08 3.80 -9.08
CA VAL A 108 -9.61 2.76 -8.16
C VAL A 108 -8.66 3.36 -7.12
N SER A 109 -7.69 4.16 -7.58
CA SER A 109 -6.73 4.85 -6.73
C SER A 109 -7.40 5.76 -5.71
N GLU A 110 -8.36 6.59 -6.13
CA GLU A 110 -9.12 7.45 -5.22
C GLU A 110 -9.87 6.66 -4.14
N GLN A 111 -10.47 5.52 -4.50
CA GLN A 111 -11.17 4.68 -3.53
C GLN A 111 -10.20 4.01 -2.55
N LEU A 112 -9.04 3.57 -3.02
CA LEU A 112 -7.98 3.04 -2.15
C LEU A 112 -7.46 4.13 -1.20
N HIS A 113 -7.18 5.33 -1.71
CA HIS A 113 -6.70 6.46 -0.89
C HIS A 113 -7.65 6.80 0.26
N ARG A 114 -8.95 6.80 0.00
CA ARG A 114 -9.97 7.05 1.04
C ARG A 114 -9.97 6.02 2.16
N ARG A 115 -9.46 4.80 1.90
CA ARG A 115 -9.44 3.68 2.85
C ARG A 115 -8.09 3.47 3.53
N ILE A 116 -7.01 3.97 2.93
CA ILE A 116 -5.64 3.78 3.44
C ILE A 116 -5.24 5.03 4.21
N ALA A 117 -5.47 5.01 5.53
CA ALA A 117 -5.00 6.08 6.41
C ALA A 117 -3.47 6.06 6.59
N VAL A 118 -2.86 4.86 6.50
CA VAL A 118 -1.42 4.66 6.62
C VAL A 118 -0.93 3.77 5.48
N PRO A 119 -0.14 4.28 4.52
CA PRO A 119 0.33 3.54 3.35
C PRO A 119 1.50 2.61 3.69
N CYS A 120 1.28 1.65 4.60
CA CYS A 120 2.28 0.66 4.98
C CYS A 120 2.39 -0.43 3.91
N THR A 121 3.59 -0.65 3.38
CA THR A 121 3.87 -1.68 2.35
C THR A 121 4.12 -3.08 2.94
N GLY A 122 4.13 -3.23 4.25
CA GLY A 122 4.38 -4.52 4.90
C GLY A 122 5.83 -5.02 4.80
N CYS A 123 6.80 -4.18 4.42
CA CYS A 123 8.20 -4.57 4.20
C CYS A 123 8.95 -5.07 5.45
N ARG A 124 8.42 -4.81 6.66
CA ARG A 124 8.89 -5.30 7.97
C ARG A 124 10.24 -4.77 8.48
N TYR A 125 10.95 -3.88 7.77
CA TYR A 125 12.22 -3.30 8.24
C TYR A 125 12.10 -2.60 9.61
N CYS A 126 10.92 -2.05 9.90
CA CYS A 126 10.60 -1.47 11.20
C CYS A 126 10.52 -2.51 12.34
N CYS A 127 10.16 -3.77 12.04
CA CYS A 127 10.02 -4.85 13.04
C CYS A 127 11.38 -5.31 13.55
N GLU A 128 12.37 -5.47 12.66
CA GLU A 128 13.71 -5.93 13.00
C GLU A 128 14.42 -4.98 13.98
N ASN A 129 14.08 -3.69 13.90
CA ASN A 129 14.69 -2.64 14.74
C ASN A 129 13.81 -2.26 15.95
N CYS A 130 12.66 -2.92 16.14
CA CYS A 130 11.76 -2.62 17.24
C CYS A 130 12.22 -3.29 18.54
N PRO A 131 12.62 -2.54 19.61
CA PRO A 131 13.07 -3.14 20.86
C PRO A 131 11.96 -3.90 21.62
N LYS A 132 10.68 -3.67 21.25
CA LYS A 132 9.52 -4.38 21.78
C LYS A 132 9.06 -5.53 20.87
N ALA A 133 9.73 -5.74 19.75
CA ALA A 133 9.39 -6.75 18.76
C ALA A 133 7.89 -6.75 18.40
N LEU A 134 7.34 -5.55 18.17
CA LEU A 134 5.96 -5.36 17.73
C LEU A 134 5.82 -5.79 16.27
N ASP A 135 4.70 -6.43 15.93
CA ASP A 135 4.32 -6.66 14.54
C ASP A 135 3.66 -5.40 13.97
N ILE A 136 4.51 -4.41 13.66
CA ILE A 136 4.08 -3.09 13.24
C ILE A 136 3.16 -3.13 12.01
N PRO A 137 3.45 -3.89 10.93
CA PRO A 137 2.54 -3.99 9.80
C PRO A 137 1.15 -4.50 10.18
N ALA A 138 1.05 -5.55 10.99
CA ALA A 138 -0.23 -6.08 11.44
C ALA A 138 -1.04 -5.06 12.26
N LEU A 139 -0.37 -4.30 13.12
CA LEU A 139 -0.99 -3.22 13.89
C LEU A 139 -1.48 -2.09 12.99
N LEU A 140 -0.69 -1.67 11.99
CA LEU A 140 -1.08 -0.63 11.02
C LEU A 140 -2.22 -1.09 10.11
N THR A 141 -2.30 -2.39 9.75
CA THR A 141 -3.44 -2.95 9.04
C THR A 141 -4.73 -2.81 9.86
N ALA A 142 -4.68 -3.18 11.14
CA ALA A 142 -5.83 -3.00 12.04
C ALA A 142 -6.23 -1.53 12.20
N TYR A 143 -5.26 -0.62 12.19
CA TYR A 143 -5.53 0.81 12.23
C TYR A 143 -6.20 1.31 10.94
N ASN A 144 -5.76 0.85 9.77
CA ASN A 144 -6.41 1.17 8.49
C ASN A 144 -7.86 0.70 8.44
N GLU A 145 -8.13 -0.54 8.89
CA GLU A 145 -9.49 -1.06 8.99
C GLU A 145 -10.35 -0.21 9.93
N TYR A 146 -9.81 0.19 11.09
CA TYR A 146 -10.48 1.08 12.03
C TYR A 146 -10.82 2.43 11.40
N LYS A 147 -9.86 3.07 10.71
CA LYS A 147 -10.09 4.38 10.05
C LYS A 147 -11.09 4.27 8.90
N SER A 148 -11.04 3.19 8.12
CA SER A 148 -12.02 2.92 7.05
C SER A 148 -13.44 2.77 7.61
N ASP A 149 -13.60 1.99 8.70
CA ASP A 149 -14.90 1.81 9.35
C ASP A 149 -15.37 3.11 10.01
N SER A 150 -14.46 3.90 10.61
CA SER A 150 -14.80 5.22 11.17
C SER A 150 -15.39 6.15 10.12
N ALA A 151 -14.79 6.18 8.94
CA ALA A 151 -15.29 6.98 7.83
C ALA A 151 -16.67 6.49 7.33
N ALA A 152 -16.85 5.16 7.23
CA ALA A 152 -18.10 4.56 6.77
C ALA A 152 -19.26 4.75 7.78
N LEU A 153 -18.96 4.65 9.09
CA LEU A 153 -19.94 4.75 10.16
C LEU A 153 -20.15 6.19 10.67
N GLY A 154 -19.31 7.13 10.26
CA GLY A 154 -19.33 8.51 10.74
C GLY A 154 -18.98 8.64 12.24
N SER A 155 -18.37 7.63 12.84
CA SER A 155 -18.05 7.60 14.26
C SER A 155 -16.83 6.73 14.58
N GLU A 156 -15.84 7.34 15.23
CA GLU A 156 -14.66 6.62 15.73
C GLU A 156 -15.02 5.65 16.87
N GLN A 157 -15.98 6.01 17.73
CA GLN A 157 -16.43 5.14 18.80
C GLN A 157 -17.07 3.86 18.27
N LEU A 158 -17.93 3.96 17.25
CA LEU A 158 -18.53 2.79 16.64
C LEU A 158 -17.51 1.89 15.95
N ALA A 159 -16.47 2.47 15.36
CA ALA A 159 -15.40 1.70 14.70
C ALA A 159 -14.37 1.11 15.68
N SER A 160 -14.32 1.59 16.92
CA SER A 160 -13.29 1.19 17.91
C SER A 160 -13.25 -0.32 18.21
N TRP A 161 -14.35 -1.05 17.93
CA TRP A 161 -14.40 -2.50 18.06
C TRP A 161 -13.32 -3.21 17.21
N ARG A 162 -12.95 -2.61 16.07
CA ARG A 162 -11.84 -3.14 15.21
C ARG A 162 -10.54 -3.20 15.98
N LEU A 163 -10.23 -2.16 16.75
CA LEU A 163 -9.05 -2.14 17.60
C LEU A 163 -9.20 -3.05 18.82
N GLY A 164 -10.43 -3.33 19.24
CA GLY A 164 -10.73 -4.22 20.37
C GLY A 164 -10.12 -5.63 20.21
N ARG A 165 -10.00 -6.14 19.00
CA ARG A 165 -9.34 -7.43 18.72
C ARG A 165 -7.85 -7.42 19.10
N LEU A 166 -7.20 -6.26 19.10
CA LEU A 166 -5.81 -6.12 19.51
C LEU A 166 -5.64 -6.34 21.02
N LYS A 167 -6.72 -6.25 21.82
CA LYS A 167 -6.70 -6.62 23.25
C LYS A 167 -6.42 -8.13 23.47
N ALA A 168 -6.71 -8.96 22.49
CA ALA A 168 -6.38 -10.40 22.57
C ALA A 168 -4.88 -10.67 22.41
N LEU A 169 -4.10 -9.69 21.95
CA LEU A 169 -2.65 -9.80 21.91
C LEU A 169 -2.08 -9.74 23.33
N PRO A 170 -0.95 -10.43 23.60
CA PRO A 170 -0.20 -10.24 24.84
C PRO A 170 0.11 -8.75 25.07
N PRO A 171 0.03 -8.23 26.30
CA PRO A 171 0.21 -6.80 26.58
C PRO A 171 1.50 -6.22 25.99
N GLU A 172 2.59 -7.00 25.98
CA GLU A 172 3.87 -6.61 25.39
C GLU A 172 3.87 -6.54 23.85
N LYS A 173 2.80 -6.99 23.20
CA LYS A 173 2.61 -6.96 21.74
C LYS A 173 1.54 -5.98 21.28
N GLN A 174 0.87 -5.35 22.23
CA GLN A 174 -0.15 -4.32 21.94
C GLN A 174 0.49 -2.98 21.56
N PRO A 175 -0.25 -2.08 20.89
CA PRO A 175 0.24 -0.73 20.56
C PRO A 175 0.76 0.05 21.77
N SER A 176 0.15 -0.16 22.96
CA SER A 176 0.54 0.47 24.23
C SER A 176 1.94 0.10 24.71
N ALA A 177 2.51 -1.03 24.24
CA ALA A 177 3.88 -1.42 24.54
C ALA A 177 4.93 -0.58 23.77
N CYS A 178 4.50 0.27 22.83
CA CYS A 178 5.41 1.15 22.10
C CYS A 178 5.99 2.21 23.03
N ILE A 179 7.33 2.26 23.11
CA ILE A 179 8.07 3.22 23.93
C ILE A 179 8.41 4.54 23.22
N GLY A 180 7.89 4.75 22.00
CA GLY A 180 8.10 5.99 21.25
C GLY A 180 9.54 6.26 20.79
N CYS A 181 10.42 5.24 20.75
CA CYS A 181 11.87 5.45 20.51
C CYS A 181 12.24 5.91 19.09
N GLY A 182 11.30 5.89 18.13
CA GLY A 182 11.47 6.36 16.75
C GLY A 182 12.38 5.52 15.85
N LYS A 183 12.93 4.38 16.31
CA LYS A 183 13.80 3.52 15.48
C LYS A 183 13.07 3.03 14.23
N CYS A 184 11.81 2.64 14.36
CA CYS A 184 10.98 2.18 13.25
C CYS A 184 10.80 3.24 12.15
N LYS A 185 10.66 4.53 12.52
CA LYS A 185 10.56 5.63 11.55
C LYS A 185 11.82 5.74 10.70
N LYS A 186 13.01 5.64 11.30
CA LYS A 186 14.29 5.75 10.58
C LYS A 186 14.52 4.66 9.54
N HIS A 187 13.88 3.51 9.70
CA HIS A 187 13.99 2.36 8.81
C HIS A 187 12.77 2.18 7.89
N CYS A 188 11.79 3.10 7.98
CA CYS A 188 10.60 3.03 7.15
C CYS A 188 10.87 3.70 5.79
N PRO A 189 10.79 2.95 4.66
CA PRO A 189 10.96 3.53 3.32
C PRO A 189 9.86 4.55 2.97
N GLN A 190 8.71 4.48 3.67
CA GLN A 190 7.58 5.38 3.47
C GLN A 190 7.58 6.56 4.47
N ASP A 191 8.63 6.76 5.23
CA ASP A 191 8.79 7.79 6.29
C ASP A 191 7.58 7.91 7.25
N LEU A 192 6.91 6.78 7.55
CA LEU A 192 5.71 6.76 8.38
C LEU A 192 6.04 7.12 9.84
N ASN A 193 5.22 7.98 10.44
CA ASN A 193 5.34 8.31 11.86
C ASN A 193 4.70 7.21 12.73
N ILE A 194 5.28 6.01 12.66
CA ILE A 194 4.78 4.80 13.34
C ILE A 194 4.52 5.02 14.83
N PRO A 195 5.38 5.71 15.63
CA PRO A 195 5.10 5.94 17.03
C PRO A 195 3.79 6.71 17.29
N ALA A 196 3.45 7.67 16.44
CA ALA A 196 2.20 8.44 16.58
C ALA A 196 0.97 7.53 16.36
N TYR A 197 1.00 6.66 15.35
CA TYR A 197 -0.07 5.70 15.12
C TYR A 197 -0.23 4.69 16.27
N MET A 198 0.89 4.22 16.86
CA MET A 198 0.84 3.35 18.04
C MET A 198 0.20 4.07 19.24
N GLN A 199 0.55 5.33 19.46
CA GLN A 199 -0.02 6.13 20.55
C GLN A 199 -1.53 6.37 20.33
N GLU A 200 -1.95 6.69 19.14
CA GLU A 200 -3.36 6.87 18.80
C GLU A 200 -4.16 5.57 19.03
N MET A 201 -3.68 4.43 18.50
CA MET A 201 -4.32 3.14 18.74
C MET A 201 -4.42 2.80 20.22
N ALA A 202 -3.36 3.07 21.00
CA ALA A 202 -3.34 2.79 22.44
C ALA A 202 -4.42 3.57 23.21
N ALA A 203 -4.82 4.74 22.74
CA ALA A 203 -5.89 5.52 23.34
C ALA A 203 -7.28 4.85 23.24
N TYR A 204 -7.49 3.99 22.25
CA TYR A 204 -8.73 3.23 22.05
C TYR A 204 -8.70 1.81 22.63
N ILE A 205 -7.55 1.39 23.17
CA ILE A 205 -7.34 0.07 23.77
C ILE A 205 -6.99 0.26 25.25
N PRO A 206 -7.96 0.53 26.10
CA PRO A 206 -7.74 0.72 27.53
C PRO A 206 -7.39 -0.60 28.24
#